data_d95b76e421cb2ef98226480bb19ce0ca
#
_entry.id   d95b76e421cb2ef98226480bb19ce0ca
#
_cell.length_a   1.000
_cell.length_b   1.000
_cell.length_c   1.000
_cell.angle_alpha   90.00
_cell.angle_beta   90.00
_cell.angle_gamma   90.00
#
_symmetry.space_group_name_H-M   'P 1'
#
loop_
_entity.id
_entity.type
_entity.pdbx_description
1 polymer ?
#
loop_
_entity_poly.entity_id
_entity_poly.type
_entity_poly.pdbx_seq_one_letter_code
_entity_poly.pdbx_strand_id
1 'polypeptide(L)'
;MAILTGNDRGLTARADRGGREALIGSCARLGAVICLFLLGASPVRAADAGFTQFIASLWPEAQAAGVSRATFDAETRGLEPDYKLPDLILPGRPATGAPSQAEFVQVPADYLKEDHIAALAAEGQRLMAKYPAALTAIETRFGVPATVVLAIWGRETDYGRYTLPYDGLRVLATQAYVGRRKDKYRNEFILALKMLGDGEVARKDLRSSWAGATGLTQFLPSEFYQHAVDFDGDGRRDIWHSVPDALASAARQLVNKGWQPGVRWAYEVQAPAGVDCTLGVPEVTKPIGEWLRQGFVPVRGQKLNVTEQSEPASLLQPEGIYGPAFLTTKNYFVIKEYNFSDLYVLFVGHLSDRMLSPQPFATPWSASSQLRSADVEAMQRQLTRLGLYADKLDGKAGMQTRAALGAYQKSAGLKVDCWPSETVLHSLAAAR
;
A
#
# COMPACT_ATOMS: atom_id res chain seq x y z
N MET A 1 -2.52 -0.85 -0.20
CA MET A 1 -1.81 0.44 -0.18
C MET A 1 -1.50 0.80 1.26
N ALA A 2 -0.35 0.38 1.71
CA ALA A 2 0.04 0.39 3.10
C ALA A 2 0.23 1.80 3.69
N ILE A 3 -0.30 2.04 4.89
CA ILE A 3 -0.30 3.35 5.56
C ILE A 3 0.20 3.22 7.01
N LEU A 4 1.24 2.50 7.28
CA LEU A 4 1.83 2.48 8.61
C LEU A 4 3.23 3.10 8.60
N THR A 5 3.31 4.44 8.68
CA THR A 5 4.49 5.18 9.11
C THR A 5 4.05 6.35 9.98
N GLY A 6 3.91 6.12 11.27
CA GLY A 6 3.72 7.15 12.27
C GLY A 6 4.78 7.01 13.34
N ASN A 7 5.85 7.80 13.23
CA ASN A 7 6.82 7.98 14.33
C ASN A 7 6.49 9.33 14.96
N ASP A 8 5.49 9.36 15.86
CA ASP A 8 5.21 10.52 16.70
C ASP A 8 6.07 10.40 17.99
N ARG A 9 7.17 11.13 17.99
CA ARG A 9 7.90 11.39 19.22
C ARG A 9 7.16 12.49 19.99
N GLY A 10 6.45 12.11 21.05
CA GLY A 10 5.83 13.03 21.99
C GLY A 10 6.85 13.97 22.63
N LEU A 11 6.66 15.25 22.45
CA LEU A 11 7.29 16.31 23.20
C LEU A 11 6.44 16.57 24.45
N THR A 12 6.91 16.10 25.58
CA THR A 12 6.38 16.46 26.89
C THR A 12 6.74 17.90 27.23
N ALA A 13 5.76 18.80 27.22
CA ALA A 13 5.90 20.12 27.78
C ALA A 13 5.74 20.05 29.31
N ARG A 14 6.77 20.44 30.01
CA ARG A 14 6.84 20.61 31.47
C ARG A 14 6.12 21.91 31.84
N ALA A 15 5.11 21.82 32.69
CA ALA A 15 4.49 22.96 33.34
C ALA A 15 5.37 23.43 34.47
N ASP A 16 5.74 24.72 34.49
CA ASP A 16 6.34 25.37 35.62
C ASP A 16 5.29 26.27 36.31
N ARG A 17 5.19 26.12 37.63
CA ARG A 17 4.31 26.90 38.53
C ARG A 17 5.17 28.00 39.19
N GLY A 18 4.70 29.22 39.11
CA GLY A 18 5.26 30.29 39.93
C GLY A 18 4.28 31.45 40.03
N GLY A 19 3.69 31.62 41.20
CA GLY A 19 2.69 32.61 41.53
C GLY A 19 3.31 33.96 41.99
N ARG A 20 2.44 34.96 42.12
CA ARG A 20 2.27 35.93 43.21
C ARG A 20 1.37 37.08 42.77
N GLU A 21 0.32 37.15 43.43
CA GLU A 21 -0.37 38.21 44.21
C GLU A 21 0.03 39.71 43.99
N ALA A 22 -0.99 40.48 43.86
CA ALA A 22 -1.55 41.59 44.67
C ALA A 22 -1.50 42.95 43.95
N LEU A 23 -2.47 43.76 43.90
CA LEU A 23 -3.21 44.65 44.77
C LEU A 23 -3.91 45.76 43.98
N ILE A 24 -5.18 45.91 44.19
CA ILE A 24 -6.06 47.06 44.42
C ILE A 24 -5.78 48.42 43.72
N GLY A 25 -6.85 48.96 43.09
CA GLY A 25 -6.96 50.39 42.75
C GLY A 25 -8.27 50.74 42.08
N SER A 26 -9.27 51.08 42.89
CA SER A 26 -10.57 51.64 42.48
C SER A 26 -10.45 53.04 41.87
N CYS A 27 -11.15 53.31 40.75
CA CYS A 27 -11.73 54.62 40.47
C CYS A 27 -12.82 54.54 39.42
N ALA A 28 -14.01 54.83 39.84
CA ALA A 28 -15.22 54.95 39.04
C ALA A 28 -15.21 56.22 38.17
N ARG A 29 -15.61 56.10 36.89
CA ARG A 29 -16.26 57.20 36.13
C ARG A 29 -17.19 56.58 35.05
N LEU A 30 -18.43 57.01 35.09
CA LEU A 30 -19.47 56.78 34.11
C LEU A 30 -19.01 57.19 32.71
N GLY A 31 -19.20 56.27 31.75
CA GLY A 31 -19.08 56.54 30.32
C GLY A 31 -20.06 55.63 29.60
N ALA A 32 -20.97 56.21 28.82
CA ALA A 32 -22.06 55.56 28.11
C ALA A 32 -21.58 54.36 27.25
N VAL A 33 -22.17 53.19 27.49
CA VAL A 33 -21.93 51.99 26.71
C VAL A 33 -22.83 52.08 25.46
N ILE A 34 -22.22 52.43 24.34
CA ILE A 34 -22.77 52.12 23.01
C ILE A 34 -22.36 50.66 22.73
N CYS A 35 -23.32 49.72 22.93
CA CYS A 35 -23.15 48.33 22.47
C CYS A 35 -23.25 48.30 20.95
N LEU A 36 -22.10 48.42 20.25
CA LEU A 36 -21.98 47.96 18.87
C LEU A 36 -21.99 46.44 18.91
N PHE A 37 -23.08 45.79 18.61
CA PHE A 37 -23.12 44.38 18.19
C PHE A 37 -22.35 44.26 16.88
N LEU A 38 -21.04 44.06 16.97
CA LEU A 38 -20.26 43.44 15.89
C LEU A 38 -20.73 42.01 15.81
N LEU A 39 -21.75 41.76 15.00
CA LEU A 39 -22.02 40.44 14.45
C LEU A 39 -20.73 39.97 13.77
N GLY A 40 -19.96 39.13 14.48
CA GLY A 40 -18.85 38.42 13.94
C GLY A 40 -19.37 37.51 12.82
N ALA A 41 -19.42 38.05 11.62
CA ALA A 41 -19.55 37.21 10.42
C ALA A 41 -18.29 36.33 10.37
N SER A 42 -18.40 35.11 10.86
CA SER A 42 -17.41 34.07 10.52
C SER A 42 -17.26 34.13 9.01
N PRO A 43 -16.04 34.17 8.46
CA PRO A 43 -15.87 34.16 7.02
C PRO A 43 -16.51 32.87 6.50
N VAL A 44 -17.68 32.98 5.91
CA VAL A 44 -18.24 31.90 5.10
C VAL A 44 -17.19 31.70 4.00
N ARG A 45 -16.43 30.63 4.13
CA ARG A 45 -15.43 30.25 3.13
C ARG A 45 -16.21 30.07 1.85
N ALA A 46 -15.99 30.93 0.85
CA ALA A 46 -16.64 30.82 -0.43
C ALA A 46 -16.40 29.40 -0.96
N ALA A 47 -17.49 28.68 -1.23
CA ALA A 47 -17.40 27.35 -1.82
C ALA A 47 -16.55 27.46 -3.10
N ASP A 48 -15.67 26.48 -3.33
CA ASP A 48 -14.89 26.42 -4.58
C ASP A 48 -15.86 26.21 -5.75
N ALA A 49 -16.18 27.30 -6.46
CA ALA A 49 -17.15 27.30 -7.55
C ALA A 49 -16.74 26.32 -8.66
N GLY A 50 -15.44 26.21 -8.95
CA GLY A 50 -14.91 25.26 -9.95
C GLY A 50 -15.14 23.81 -9.53
N PHE A 51 -14.87 23.50 -8.26
CA PHE A 51 -15.14 22.19 -7.72
C PHE A 51 -16.65 21.85 -7.72
N THR A 52 -17.49 22.80 -7.31
CA THR A 52 -18.96 22.62 -7.31
C THR A 52 -19.47 22.34 -8.73
N GLN A 53 -19.00 23.09 -9.72
CA GLN A 53 -19.34 22.86 -11.13
C GLN A 53 -18.82 21.51 -11.63
N PHE A 54 -17.60 21.14 -11.27
CA PHE A 54 -17.04 19.83 -11.58
C PHE A 54 -17.92 18.70 -11.03
N ILE A 55 -18.27 18.74 -9.74
CA ILE A 55 -19.16 17.74 -9.13
C ILE A 55 -20.49 17.67 -9.88
N ALA A 56 -21.12 18.81 -10.14
CA ALA A 56 -22.40 18.85 -10.88
C ALA A 56 -22.28 18.21 -12.29
N SER A 57 -21.14 18.36 -12.95
CA SER A 57 -20.89 17.79 -14.28
C SER A 57 -20.81 16.26 -14.29
N LEU A 58 -20.60 15.62 -13.12
CA LEU A 58 -20.51 14.17 -12.99
C LEU A 58 -21.89 13.46 -12.93
N TRP A 59 -22.98 14.24 -12.83
CA TRP A 59 -24.31 13.66 -12.71
C TRP A 59 -24.68 12.66 -13.83
N PRO A 60 -24.45 12.94 -15.13
CA PRO A 60 -24.80 11.97 -16.18
C PRO A 60 -24.11 10.62 -16.01
N GLU A 61 -22.84 10.61 -15.58
CA GLU A 61 -22.09 9.38 -15.36
C GLU A 61 -22.56 8.65 -14.10
N ALA A 62 -22.84 9.41 -13.02
CA ALA A 62 -23.39 8.84 -11.79
C ALA A 62 -24.77 8.21 -12.06
N GLN A 63 -25.63 8.87 -12.83
CA GLN A 63 -26.91 8.33 -13.26
C GLN A 63 -26.74 7.06 -14.09
N ALA A 64 -25.82 7.03 -15.05
CA ALA A 64 -25.52 5.85 -15.87
C ALA A 64 -25.01 4.67 -15.03
N ALA A 65 -24.30 4.95 -13.92
CA ALA A 65 -23.85 3.94 -12.95
C ALA A 65 -24.97 3.47 -11.99
N GLY A 66 -26.19 4.05 -12.08
CA GLY A 66 -27.33 3.67 -11.25
C GLY A 66 -27.47 4.47 -9.95
N VAL A 67 -26.74 5.57 -9.78
CA VAL A 67 -26.89 6.46 -8.62
C VAL A 67 -28.20 7.25 -8.77
N SER A 68 -29.05 7.26 -7.73
CA SER A 68 -30.25 8.07 -7.74
C SER A 68 -29.94 9.56 -7.62
N ARG A 69 -30.80 10.43 -8.19
CA ARG A 69 -30.65 11.86 -8.04
C ARG A 69 -30.64 12.29 -6.58
N ALA A 70 -31.48 11.67 -5.76
CA ALA A 70 -31.57 11.94 -4.33
C ALA A 70 -30.26 11.64 -3.60
N THR A 71 -29.67 10.48 -3.88
CA THR A 71 -28.35 10.10 -3.33
C THR A 71 -27.26 11.08 -3.78
N PHE A 72 -27.20 11.37 -5.08
CA PHE A 72 -26.22 12.30 -5.62
C PHE A 72 -26.30 13.68 -4.92
N ASP A 73 -27.49 14.26 -4.85
CA ASP A 73 -27.68 15.58 -4.24
C ASP A 73 -27.44 15.58 -2.72
N ALA A 74 -27.81 14.51 -2.03
CA ALA A 74 -27.60 14.40 -0.58
C ALA A 74 -26.10 14.29 -0.24
N GLU A 75 -25.37 13.41 -0.94
CA GLU A 75 -23.99 13.09 -0.63
C GLU A 75 -22.97 14.12 -1.15
N THR A 76 -23.36 14.91 -2.16
CA THR A 76 -22.51 15.98 -2.71
C THR A 76 -22.81 17.36 -2.13
N ARG A 77 -23.92 17.51 -1.39
CA ARG A 77 -24.28 18.78 -0.77
C ARG A 77 -23.23 19.27 0.20
N GLY A 78 -22.65 20.44 -0.05
CA GLY A 78 -21.61 21.04 0.79
C GLY A 78 -20.29 20.29 0.77
N LEU A 79 -20.07 19.38 -0.19
CA LEU A 79 -18.80 18.73 -0.37
C LEU A 79 -17.76 19.76 -0.82
N GLU A 80 -16.65 19.81 -0.10
CA GLU A 80 -15.51 20.68 -0.39
C GLU A 80 -14.26 19.87 -0.68
N PRO A 81 -13.37 20.33 -1.57
CA PRO A 81 -12.11 19.62 -1.84
C PRO A 81 -11.17 19.70 -0.63
N ASP A 82 -10.29 18.71 -0.51
CA ASP A 82 -9.19 18.72 0.45
C ASP A 82 -7.85 18.91 -0.27
N TYR A 83 -7.45 20.17 -0.43
CA TYR A 83 -6.18 20.53 -1.09
C TYR A 83 -4.91 20.20 -0.27
N LYS A 84 -5.06 19.58 0.90
CA LYS A 84 -3.93 19.06 1.70
C LYS A 84 -3.58 17.62 1.36
N LEU A 85 -4.40 16.94 0.57
CA LEU A 85 -4.11 15.59 0.12
C LEU A 85 -2.83 15.56 -0.73
N PRO A 86 -2.09 14.47 -0.68
CA PRO A 86 -0.95 14.27 -1.57
C PRO A 86 -1.39 13.93 -3.00
N ASP A 87 -0.43 13.90 -3.92
CA ASP A 87 -0.59 13.51 -5.33
C ASP A 87 -1.55 14.43 -6.12
N LEU A 88 -1.61 15.72 -5.72
CA LEU A 88 -2.43 16.75 -6.38
C LEU A 88 -1.60 17.58 -7.36
N ILE A 89 -2.26 18.02 -8.45
CA ILE A 89 -1.75 19.00 -9.41
C ILE A 89 -2.57 20.28 -9.25
N LEU A 90 -2.01 21.25 -8.54
CA LEU A 90 -2.67 22.52 -8.25
C LEU A 90 -2.05 23.64 -9.11
N PRO A 91 -2.87 24.50 -9.75
CA PRO A 91 -2.36 25.64 -10.50
C PRO A 91 -1.45 26.54 -9.63
N GLY A 92 -0.30 26.92 -10.17
CA GLY A 92 0.65 27.80 -9.49
C GLY A 92 1.39 27.20 -8.29
N ARG A 93 1.28 25.90 -8.07
CA ARG A 93 2.05 25.20 -7.04
C ARG A 93 2.88 24.07 -7.68
N PRO A 94 4.08 23.78 -7.14
CA PRO A 94 4.77 22.55 -7.53
C PRO A 94 3.84 21.35 -7.35
N ALA A 95 3.82 20.44 -8.30
CA ALA A 95 3.04 19.21 -8.16
C ALA A 95 3.50 18.46 -6.89
N THR A 96 2.56 18.21 -5.97
CA THR A 96 2.85 17.34 -4.84
C THR A 96 2.95 15.92 -5.39
N GLY A 97 4.10 15.27 -5.19
CA GLY A 97 4.23 13.84 -5.50
C GLY A 97 3.28 13.00 -4.65
N ALA A 98 3.02 11.77 -5.09
CA ALA A 98 2.48 10.78 -4.17
C ALA A 98 3.40 10.73 -2.93
N PRO A 99 2.86 10.56 -1.70
CA PRO A 99 3.73 10.33 -0.56
C PRO A 99 4.64 9.16 -0.91
N SER A 100 5.90 9.29 -0.58
CA SER A 100 6.81 8.18 -0.68
C SER A 100 6.25 7.06 0.21
N GLN A 101 5.67 6.06 -0.42
CA GLN A 101 5.17 4.89 0.29
C GLN A 101 6.38 4.10 0.80
N ALA A 102 6.32 3.66 2.05
CA ALA A 102 7.44 3.01 2.73
C ALA A 102 8.04 1.84 1.92
N GLU A 103 7.19 1.07 1.25
CA GLU A 103 7.57 -0.07 0.42
C GLU A 103 8.38 0.29 -0.83
N PHE A 104 8.49 1.57 -1.16
CA PHE A 104 9.28 2.03 -2.32
C PHE A 104 10.49 2.89 -1.93
N VAL A 105 10.59 3.31 -0.67
CA VAL A 105 11.65 4.23 -0.21
C VAL A 105 12.44 3.70 0.99
N GLN A 106 11.94 2.70 1.69
CA GLN A 106 12.66 2.05 2.77
C GLN A 106 13.53 0.92 2.21
N VAL A 107 14.68 0.71 2.85
CA VAL A 107 15.46 -0.51 2.61
C VAL A 107 14.71 -1.73 3.19
N PRO A 108 14.92 -2.93 2.63
CA PRO A 108 14.25 -4.13 3.11
C PRO A 108 14.36 -4.35 4.62
N ALA A 109 15.55 -4.13 5.20
CA ALA A 109 15.80 -4.26 6.64
C ALA A 109 14.89 -3.38 7.51
N ASP A 110 14.55 -2.17 7.04
CA ASP A 110 13.68 -1.24 7.76
C ASP A 110 12.21 -1.54 7.56
N TYR A 111 11.83 -1.95 6.35
CA TYR A 111 10.45 -2.28 6.03
C TYR A 111 10.00 -3.62 6.63
N LEU A 112 10.90 -4.60 6.68
CA LEU A 112 10.68 -5.96 7.16
C LEU A 112 11.25 -6.16 8.57
N LYS A 113 11.09 -5.16 9.46
CA LYS A 113 11.55 -5.27 10.86
C LYS A 113 10.93 -6.47 11.54
N GLU A 114 11.77 -7.42 11.93
CA GLU A 114 11.34 -8.71 12.47
C GLU A 114 10.51 -8.57 13.75
N ASP A 115 10.85 -7.63 14.65
CA ASP A 115 10.09 -7.38 15.87
C ASP A 115 8.65 -6.94 15.58
N HIS A 116 8.47 -6.13 14.54
CA HIS A 116 7.15 -5.69 14.10
C HIS A 116 6.35 -6.85 13.48
N ILE A 117 6.99 -7.63 12.61
CA ILE A 117 6.36 -8.82 11.99
C ILE A 117 6.02 -9.86 13.06
N ALA A 118 6.89 -10.10 14.03
CA ALA A 118 6.63 -11.01 15.14
C ALA A 118 5.44 -10.57 16.00
N ALA A 119 5.32 -9.28 16.28
CA ALA A 119 4.16 -8.74 17.01
C ALA A 119 2.85 -8.92 16.23
N LEU A 120 2.86 -8.66 14.92
CA LEU A 120 1.69 -8.90 14.05
C LEU A 120 1.37 -10.39 13.93
N ALA A 121 2.38 -11.27 13.84
CA ALA A 121 2.18 -12.72 13.78
C ALA A 121 1.51 -13.25 15.06
N ALA A 122 1.93 -12.77 16.24
CA ALA A 122 1.32 -13.14 17.50
C ALA A 122 -0.16 -12.68 17.59
N GLU A 123 -0.49 -11.49 17.03
CA GLU A 123 -1.87 -11.04 16.91
C GLU A 123 -2.66 -11.90 15.92
N GLY A 124 -2.08 -12.20 14.76
CA GLY A 124 -2.67 -13.10 13.76
C GLY A 124 -3.01 -14.46 14.33
N GLN A 125 -2.11 -15.06 15.15
CA GLN A 125 -2.38 -16.32 15.85
C GLN A 125 -3.59 -16.21 16.82
N ARG A 126 -3.72 -15.10 17.54
CA ARG A 126 -4.90 -14.86 18.40
C ARG A 126 -6.19 -14.75 17.58
N LEU A 127 -6.13 -14.12 16.42
CA LEU A 127 -7.27 -14.00 15.51
C LEU A 127 -7.62 -15.34 14.86
N MET A 128 -6.64 -16.18 14.54
CA MET A 128 -6.89 -17.57 14.13
C MET A 128 -7.68 -18.34 15.17
N ALA A 129 -7.33 -18.20 16.45
CA ALA A 129 -8.05 -18.82 17.55
C ALA A 129 -9.44 -18.18 17.80
N LYS A 130 -9.62 -16.89 17.46
CA LYS A 130 -10.90 -16.17 17.62
C LYS A 130 -11.92 -16.51 16.54
N TYR A 131 -11.47 -16.72 15.28
CA TYR A 131 -12.34 -16.92 14.11
C TYR A 131 -12.14 -18.27 13.40
N PRO A 132 -11.98 -19.41 14.11
CA PRO A 132 -11.54 -20.66 13.49
C PRO A 132 -12.53 -21.16 12.44
N ALA A 133 -13.84 -21.10 12.70
CA ALA A 133 -14.86 -21.57 11.78
C ALA A 133 -14.90 -20.74 10.48
N ALA A 134 -14.88 -19.41 10.59
CA ALA A 134 -14.89 -18.51 9.43
C ALA A 134 -13.63 -18.70 8.57
N LEU A 135 -12.46 -18.76 9.20
CA LEU A 135 -11.18 -18.93 8.51
C LEU A 135 -11.08 -20.28 7.79
N THR A 136 -11.51 -21.38 8.44
CA THR A 136 -11.58 -22.70 7.81
C THR A 136 -12.55 -22.71 6.62
N ALA A 137 -13.72 -22.06 6.76
CA ALA A 137 -14.69 -21.99 5.67
C ALA A 137 -14.18 -21.13 4.49
N ILE A 138 -13.48 -20.00 4.77
CA ILE A 138 -12.83 -19.18 3.75
C ILE A 138 -11.77 -19.97 3.00
N GLU A 139 -10.87 -20.64 3.72
CA GLU A 139 -9.81 -21.45 3.13
C GLU A 139 -10.40 -22.59 2.28
N THR A 140 -11.43 -23.28 2.77
CA THR A 140 -12.14 -24.34 2.02
C THR A 140 -12.78 -23.80 0.77
N ARG A 141 -13.43 -22.64 0.82
CA ARG A 141 -14.19 -22.07 -0.31
C ARG A 141 -13.27 -21.48 -1.39
N PHE A 142 -12.18 -20.82 -0.98
CA PHE A 142 -11.33 -20.04 -1.88
C PHE A 142 -9.96 -20.67 -2.15
N GLY A 143 -9.55 -21.67 -1.38
CA GLY A 143 -8.23 -22.30 -1.47
C GLY A 143 -7.08 -21.34 -1.10
N VAL A 144 -7.38 -20.22 -0.43
CA VAL A 144 -6.41 -19.26 0.06
C VAL A 144 -6.17 -19.53 1.54
N PRO A 145 -4.93 -19.77 1.99
CA PRO A 145 -4.65 -20.02 3.40
C PRO A 145 -5.13 -18.89 4.30
N ALA A 146 -5.73 -19.25 5.42
CA ALA A 146 -6.20 -18.29 6.44
C ALA A 146 -5.12 -17.29 6.85
N THR A 147 -3.87 -17.74 6.95
CA THR A 147 -2.73 -16.89 7.31
C THR A 147 -2.41 -15.82 6.28
N VAL A 148 -2.68 -16.07 4.99
CA VAL A 148 -2.45 -15.07 3.93
C VAL A 148 -3.47 -13.93 4.03
N VAL A 149 -4.76 -14.23 4.19
CA VAL A 149 -5.79 -13.19 4.34
C VAL A 149 -5.63 -12.39 5.63
N LEU A 150 -5.22 -13.06 6.72
CA LEU A 150 -4.87 -12.40 7.98
C LEU A 150 -3.63 -11.50 7.82
N ALA A 151 -2.61 -11.95 7.07
CA ALA A 151 -1.42 -11.15 6.81
C ALA A 151 -1.73 -9.88 6.01
N ILE A 152 -2.63 -9.96 5.02
CA ILE A 152 -3.15 -8.79 4.30
C ILE A 152 -3.85 -7.86 5.29
N TRP A 153 -4.80 -8.34 6.08
CA TRP A 153 -5.49 -7.52 7.08
C TRP A 153 -4.54 -6.86 8.08
N GLY A 154 -3.56 -7.63 8.59
CA GLY A 154 -2.51 -7.09 9.47
C GLY A 154 -1.69 -5.99 8.82
N ARG A 155 -1.33 -6.17 7.54
CA ARG A 155 -0.53 -5.18 6.79
C ARG A 155 -1.34 -3.94 6.43
N GLU A 156 -2.61 -4.07 6.07
CA GLU A 156 -3.42 -2.95 5.59
C GLU A 156 -3.91 -2.03 6.71
N THR A 157 -4.40 -2.60 7.80
CA THR A 157 -5.05 -1.81 8.86
C THR A 157 -4.62 -2.20 10.27
N ASP A 158 -3.51 -2.91 10.44
CA ASP A 158 -3.09 -3.40 11.75
C ASP A 158 -4.23 -4.17 12.46
N TYR A 159 -4.85 -5.09 11.73
CA TYR A 159 -6.04 -5.85 12.17
C TYR A 159 -7.21 -4.97 12.61
N GLY A 160 -7.41 -3.85 11.90
CA GLY A 160 -8.48 -2.90 12.16
C GLY A 160 -8.19 -1.91 13.31
N ARG A 161 -6.99 -1.94 13.91
CA ARG A 161 -6.59 -0.98 14.96
C ARG A 161 -6.23 0.40 14.40
N TYR A 162 -5.81 0.46 13.13
CA TYR A 162 -5.52 1.72 12.47
C TYR A 162 -6.81 2.43 12.05
N THR A 163 -7.04 3.61 12.61
CA THR A 163 -8.19 4.44 12.24
C THR A 163 -7.89 5.21 10.95
N LEU A 164 -8.67 4.97 9.91
CA LEU A 164 -8.56 5.67 8.63
C LEU A 164 -8.90 7.15 8.80
N PRO A 165 -7.99 8.08 8.46
CA PRO A 165 -8.13 9.49 8.89
C PRO A 165 -9.06 10.32 7.99
N TYR A 166 -9.34 9.88 6.74
CA TYR A 166 -10.01 10.72 5.77
C TYR A 166 -11.48 10.34 5.54
N ASP A 167 -12.28 11.30 5.11
CA ASP A 167 -13.58 11.09 4.50
C ASP A 167 -13.38 10.56 3.08
N GLY A 168 -13.80 9.31 2.82
CA GLY A 168 -13.53 8.62 1.57
C GLY A 168 -14.14 9.31 0.35
N LEU A 169 -15.38 9.78 0.45
CA LEU A 169 -16.02 10.46 -0.65
C LEU A 169 -15.33 11.79 -0.99
N ARG A 170 -14.93 12.55 0.03
CA ARG A 170 -14.19 13.81 -0.13
C ARG A 170 -12.81 13.57 -0.77
N VAL A 171 -12.10 12.53 -0.34
CA VAL A 171 -10.81 12.13 -0.95
C VAL A 171 -10.99 11.84 -2.43
N LEU A 172 -11.92 10.97 -2.77
CA LEU A 172 -12.14 10.54 -4.16
C LEU A 172 -12.58 11.70 -5.05
N ALA A 173 -13.47 12.57 -4.56
CA ALA A 173 -13.87 13.78 -5.27
C ALA A 173 -12.70 14.74 -5.52
N THR A 174 -11.83 14.96 -4.52
CA THR A 174 -10.68 15.83 -4.65
C THR A 174 -9.65 15.27 -5.63
N GLN A 175 -9.37 13.98 -5.54
CA GLN A 175 -8.47 13.29 -6.46
C GLN A 175 -9.01 13.26 -7.91
N ALA A 176 -10.33 13.15 -8.08
CA ALA A 176 -10.97 13.24 -9.38
C ALA A 176 -10.87 14.66 -9.98
N TYR A 177 -10.92 15.68 -9.15
CA TYR A 177 -10.88 17.08 -9.57
C TYR A 177 -9.45 17.55 -9.93
N VAL A 178 -8.51 17.39 -8.99
CA VAL A 178 -7.15 17.94 -9.10
C VAL A 178 -6.03 16.91 -8.88
N GLY A 179 -6.36 15.64 -8.76
CA GLY A 179 -5.36 14.57 -8.63
C GLY A 179 -4.60 14.32 -9.94
N ARG A 180 -3.50 13.59 -9.84
CA ARG A 180 -2.69 13.19 -11.00
C ARG A 180 -3.39 12.14 -11.88
N ARG A 181 -4.27 11.33 -11.31
CA ARG A 181 -4.97 10.22 -11.96
C ARG A 181 -6.48 10.47 -11.98
N LYS A 182 -6.89 11.61 -12.53
CA LYS A 182 -8.27 12.11 -12.49
C LYS A 182 -9.31 11.10 -12.96
N ASP A 183 -9.09 10.47 -14.11
CA ASP A 183 -10.05 9.54 -14.70
C ASP A 183 -10.29 8.31 -13.81
N LYS A 184 -9.21 7.75 -13.22
CA LYS A 184 -9.34 6.67 -12.25
C LYS A 184 -10.20 7.11 -11.07
N TYR A 185 -9.87 8.24 -10.45
CA TYR A 185 -10.58 8.69 -9.25
C TYR A 185 -12.00 9.18 -9.52
N ARG A 186 -12.28 9.64 -10.74
CA ARG A 186 -13.64 9.94 -11.20
C ARG A 186 -14.54 8.70 -11.15
N ASN A 187 -14.06 7.59 -11.68
CA ASN A 187 -14.76 6.32 -11.60
C ASN A 187 -14.94 5.86 -10.14
N GLU A 188 -13.89 5.93 -9.32
CA GLU A 188 -13.97 5.55 -7.91
C GLU A 188 -14.94 6.42 -7.12
N PHE A 189 -15.01 7.73 -7.40
CA PHE A 189 -15.99 8.64 -6.78
C PHE A 189 -17.43 8.27 -7.13
N ILE A 190 -17.70 7.96 -8.39
CA ILE A 190 -19.03 7.54 -8.84
C ILE A 190 -19.44 6.23 -8.18
N LEU A 191 -18.53 5.25 -8.12
CA LEU A 191 -18.78 3.97 -7.45
C LEU A 191 -18.95 4.14 -5.92
N ALA A 192 -18.25 5.06 -5.29
CA ALA A 192 -18.47 5.40 -3.88
C ALA A 192 -19.86 5.98 -3.64
N LEU A 193 -20.35 6.87 -4.52
CA LEU A 193 -21.74 7.36 -4.47
C LEU A 193 -22.73 6.20 -4.63
N LYS A 194 -22.44 5.26 -5.53
CA LYS A 194 -23.27 4.08 -5.72
C LYS A 194 -23.29 3.21 -4.47
N MET A 195 -22.14 2.97 -3.80
CA MET A 195 -22.09 2.22 -2.55
C MET A 195 -22.97 2.82 -1.46
N LEU A 196 -22.97 4.16 -1.34
CA LEU A 196 -23.84 4.88 -0.42
C LEU A 196 -25.32 4.73 -0.80
N GLY A 197 -25.63 4.84 -2.09
CA GLY A 197 -27.01 4.69 -2.63
C GLY A 197 -27.56 3.27 -2.52
N ASP A 198 -26.71 2.26 -2.70
CA ASP A 198 -27.07 0.84 -2.55
C ASP A 198 -27.18 0.44 -1.06
N GLY A 199 -26.76 1.31 -0.13
CA GLY A 199 -26.77 1.01 1.31
C GLY A 199 -25.68 0.06 1.78
N GLU A 200 -24.64 -0.16 0.98
CA GLU A 200 -23.50 -1.04 1.32
C GLU A 200 -22.70 -0.48 2.50
N VAL A 201 -22.59 0.83 2.59
CA VAL A 201 -21.89 1.54 3.68
C VAL A 201 -22.62 2.82 4.04
N ALA A 202 -22.64 3.17 5.32
CA ALA A 202 -23.11 4.47 5.75
C ALA A 202 -22.03 5.55 5.51
N ARG A 203 -22.45 6.79 5.22
CA ARG A 203 -21.54 7.91 4.96
C ARG A 203 -20.45 8.09 6.03
N LYS A 204 -20.82 7.95 7.31
CA LYS A 204 -19.92 8.08 8.46
C LYS A 204 -18.84 7.01 8.50
N ASP A 205 -19.12 5.83 7.94
CA ASP A 205 -18.25 4.65 7.96
C ASP A 205 -17.37 4.54 6.70
N LEU A 206 -17.66 5.35 5.66
CA LEU A 206 -16.84 5.46 4.45
C LEU A 206 -15.57 6.27 4.75
N ARG A 207 -14.77 5.75 5.69
CA ARG A 207 -13.44 6.28 6.01
C ARG A 207 -12.42 5.66 5.08
N SER A 208 -11.37 6.41 4.74
CA SER A 208 -10.40 5.95 3.75
C SER A 208 -8.97 6.38 4.02
N SER A 209 -8.06 5.79 3.27
CA SER A 209 -6.71 6.30 3.05
C SER A 209 -6.74 7.59 2.23
N TRP A 210 -5.60 8.28 2.11
CA TRP A 210 -5.46 9.46 1.25
C TRP A 210 -5.76 9.19 -0.24
N ALA A 211 -5.78 7.94 -0.64
CA ALA A 211 -6.07 7.49 -2.02
C ALA A 211 -7.44 6.81 -2.15
N GLY A 212 -8.29 6.89 -1.13
CA GLY A 212 -9.66 6.42 -1.21
C GLY A 212 -9.89 4.95 -0.90
N ALA A 213 -8.85 4.17 -0.52
CA ALA A 213 -9.02 2.79 -0.09
C ALA A 213 -9.70 2.74 1.28
N THR A 214 -10.67 1.83 1.45
CA THR A 214 -11.59 1.75 2.60
C THR A 214 -11.74 0.33 3.12
N GLY A 215 -12.27 0.19 4.33
CA GLY A 215 -12.51 -1.09 4.99
C GLY A 215 -11.27 -1.75 5.56
N LEU A 216 -11.45 -2.91 6.20
CA LEU A 216 -10.40 -3.65 6.91
C LEU A 216 -9.26 -4.10 6.00
N THR A 217 -9.55 -4.40 4.74
CA THR A 217 -8.61 -4.89 3.72
C THR A 217 -8.30 -3.88 2.62
N GLN A 218 -8.71 -2.63 2.81
CA GLN A 218 -8.34 -1.46 1.99
C GLN A 218 -8.70 -1.58 0.50
N PHE A 219 -9.96 -1.83 0.22
CA PHE A 219 -10.49 -1.84 -1.15
C PHE A 219 -10.78 -0.43 -1.66
N LEU A 220 -10.54 -0.20 -2.95
CA LEU A 220 -11.18 0.87 -3.68
C LEU A 220 -12.65 0.52 -3.99
N PRO A 221 -13.54 1.50 -4.22
CA PRO A 221 -14.93 1.22 -4.59
C PRO A 221 -15.10 0.25 -5.77
N SER A 222 -14.24 0.34 -6.78
CA SER A 222 -14.24 -0.60 -7.91
C SER A 222 -13.89 -2.03 -7.50
N GLU A 223 -12.93 -2.20 -6.59
CA GLU A 223 -12.54 -3.50 -6.05
C GLU A 223 -13.63 -4.09 -5.17
N PHE A 224 -14.35 -3.23 -4.41
CA PHE A 224 -15.52 -3.64 -3.64
C PHE A 224 -16.57 -4.29 -4.55
N TYR A 225 -16.96 -3.64 -5.64
CA TYR A 225 -17.96 -4.22 -6.54
C TYR A 225 -17.49 -5.50 -7.25
N GLN A 226 -16.19 -5.64 -7.46
CA GLN A 226 -15.62 -6.82 -8.11
C GLN A 226 -15.43 -8.00 -7.16
N HIS A 227 -15.12 -7.74 -5.88
CA HIS A 227 -14.58 -8.77 -5.00
C HIS A 227 -15.32 -8.92 -3.68
N ALA A 228 -16.08 -7.92 -3.21
CA ALA A 228 -16.75 -8.00 -1.92
C ALA A 228 -17.79 -9.13 -1.86
N VAL A 229 -17.80 -9.84 -0.74
CA VAL A 229 -18.63 -11.04 -0.49
C VAL A 229 -19.39 -10.84 0.81
N ASP A 230 -20.69 -11.12 0.80
CA ASP A 230 -21.47 -11.43 1.99
C ASP A 230 -21.14 -12.89 2.36
N PHE A 231 -20.30 -13.05 3.36
CA PHE A 231 -19.79 -14.37 3.73
C PHE A 231 -20.51 -14.93 4.97
N ASP A 232 -20.95 -14.08 5.88
CA ASP A 232 -21.70 -14.48 7.06
C ASP A 232 -23.21 -14.62 6.78
N GLY A 233 -23.68 -14.19 5.59
CA GLY A 233 -25.03 -14.42 5.10
C GLY A 233 -26.07 -13.48 5.70
N ASP A 234 -25.67 -12.30 6.20
CA ASP A 234 -26.56 -11.30 6.76
C ASP A 234 -27.26 -10.42 5.70
N GLY A 235 -26.94 -10.61 4.42
CA GLY A 235 -27.46 -9.87 3.28
C GLY A 235 -26.64 -8.62 2.93
N ARG A 236 -25.48 -8.42 3.53
CA ARG A 236 -24.59 -7.26 3.33
C ARG A 236 -23.17 -7.72 3.02
N ARG A 237 -22.42 -6.91 2.30
CA ARG A 237 -21.00 -7.13 2.03
C ARG A 237 -20.17 -6.19 2.90
N ASP A 238 -20.20 -6.40 4.24
CA ASP A 238 -19.63 -5.45 5.21
C ASP A 238 -18.12 -5.64 5.39
N ILE A 239 -17.32 -5.06 4.51
CA ILE A 239 -15.86 -5.07 4.64
C ILE A 239 -15.32 -4.11 5.73
N TRP A 240 -16.18 -3.35 6.40
CA TRP A 240 -15.80 -2.37 7.45
C TRP A 240 -15.90 -2.95 8.84
N HIS A 241 -16.94 -3.76 9.14
CA HIS A 241 -17.26 -4.24 10.49
C HIS A 241 -17.34 -5.76 10.58
N SER A 242 -17.68 -6.47 9.49
CA SER A 242 -17.65 -7.93 9.43
C SER A 242 -16.28 -8.46 9.05
N VAL A 243 -15.56 -9.05 10.02
CA VAL A 243 -14.26 -9.69 9.76
C VAL A 243 -14.40 -10.86 8.77
N PRO A 244 -15.42 -11.74 8.87
CA PRO A 244 -15.62 -12.79 7.86
C PRO A 244 -15.76 -12.26 6.43
N ASP A 245 -16.57 -11.21 6.23
CA ASP A 245 -16.78 -10.62 4.90
C ASP A 245 -15.50 -10.01 4.35
N ALA A 246 -14.80 -9.24 5.18
CA ALA A 246 -13.56 -8.57 4.77
C ALA A 246 -12.49 -9.60 4.35
N LEU A 247 -12.29 -10.66 5.14
CA LEU A 247 -11.30 -11.70 4.83
C LEU A 247 -11.72 -12.55 3.63
N ALA A 248 -13.01 -12.90 3.50
CA ALA A 248 -13.54 -13.61 2.34
C ALA A 248 -13.42 -12.76 1.06
N SER A 249 -13.63 -11.45 1.17
CA SER A 249 -13.47 -10.51 0.06
C SER A 249 -12.02 -10.44 -0.39
N ALA A 250 -11.06 -10.37 0.54
CA ALA A 250 -9.63 -10.43 0.22
C ALA A 250 -9.24 -11.77 -0.43
N ALA A 251 -9.76 -12.89 0.08
CA ALA A 251 -9.54 -14.20 -0.54
C ALA A 251 -10.11 -14.24 -1.96
N ARG A 252 -11.32 -13.72 -2.17
CA ARG A 252 -11.96 -13.63 -3.50
C ARG A 252 -11.13 -12.81 -4.49
N GLN A 253 -10.56 -11.68 -4.03
CA GLN A 253 -9.68 -10.87 -4.86
C GLN A 253 -8.46 -11.67 -5.31
N LEU A 254 -7.79 -12.39 -4.40
CA LEU A 254 -6.65 -13.24 -4.76
C LEU A 254 -7.04 -14.33 -5.78
N VAL A 255 -8.19 -14.99 -5.58
CA VAL A 255 -8.70 -15.99 -6.54
C VAL A 255 -8.93 -15.36 -7.92
N ASN A 256 -9.59 -14.19 -7.96
CA ASN A 256 -9.85 -13.49 -9.23
C ASN A 256 -8.55 -13.03 -9.92
N LYS A 257 -7.45 -12.87 -9.17
CA LYS A 257 -6.09 -12.58 -9.68
C LYS A 257 -5.29 -13.85 -10.04
N GLY A 258 -5.88 -15.04 -9.87
CA GLY A 258 -5.30 -16.31 -10.29
C GLY A 258 -4.53 -17.05 -9.20
N TRP A 259 -4.96 -16.92 -7.93
CA TRP A 259 -4.43 -17.72 -6.83
C TRP A 259 -4.48 -19.21 -7.12
N GLN A 260 -3.38 -19.90 -6.86
CA GLN A 260 -3.24 -21.34 -7.03
C GLN A 260 -3.23 -22.03 -5.65
N PRO A 261 -4.30 -22.80 -5.32
CA PRO A 261 -4.35 -23.52 -4.06
C PRO A 261 -3.19 -24.51 -3.91
N GLY A 262 -2.63 -24.61 -2.71
CA GLY A 262 -1.53 -25.53 -2.40
C GLY A 262 -0.14 -25.08 -2.86
N VAL A 263 -0.03 -24.01 -3.66
CA VAL A 263 1.24 -23.42 -4.09
C VAL A 263 1.68 -22.38 -3.06
N ARG A 264 2.92 -22.49 -2.56
CA ARG A 264 3.51 -21.46 -1.67
C ARG A 264 3.73 -20.16 -2.46
N TRP A 265 3.81 -19.03 -1.75
CA TRP A 265 4.12 -17.73 -2.37
C TRP A 265 5.59 -17.64 -2.82
N ALA A 266 6.54 -18.22 -2.07
CA ALA A 266 7.96 -18.27 -2.39
C ALA A 266 8.70 -19.29 -1.53
N TYR A 267 9.97 -19.53 -1.90
CA TYR A 267 10.95 -20.30 -1.14
C TYR A 267 12.21 -19.47 -0.95
N GLU A 268 12.64 -19.25 0.30
CA GLU A 268 13.94 -18.63 0.57
C GLU A 268 15.05 -19.63 0.22
N VAL A 269 16.06 -19.16 -0.52
CA VAL A 269 17.17 -19.99 -0.98
C VAL A 269 18.52 -19.30 -0.80
N GLN A 270 19.57 -20.08 -0.62
CA GLN A 270 20.93 -19.62 -0.83
C GLN A 270 21.24 -19.67 -2.32
N ALA A 271 21.59 -18.51 -2.90
CA ALA A 271 22.04 -18.45 -4.27
C ALA A 271 23.49 -18.96 -4.40
N PRO A 272 23.87 -19.64 -5.50
CA PRO A 272 25.24 -20.06 -5.72
C PRO A 272 26.17 -18.85 -5.85
N ALA A 273 27.46 -19.04 -5.50
CA ALA A 273 28.47 -18.02 -5.69
C ALA A 273 28.56 -17.60 -7.18
N GLY A 274 28.59 -16.28 -7.44
CA GLY A 274 28.64 -15.75 -8.80
C GLY A 274 27.33 -15.88 -9.59
N VAL A 275 26.20 -16.05 -8.89
CA VAL A 275 24.89 -16.05 -9.53
C VAL A 275 24.70 -14.82 -10.41
N ASP A 276 24.16 -15.02 -11.59
CA ASP A 276 23.80 -13.93 -12.48
C ASP A 276 22.51 -13.28 -11.99
N CYS A 277 22.61 -12.18 -11.25
CA CYS A 277 21.46 -11.46 -10.71
C CYS A 277 20.55 -10.84 -11.79
N THR A 278 20.99 -10.76 -13.05
CA THR A 278 20.14 -10.32 -14.16
C THR A 278 19.05 -11.33 -14.53
N LEU A 279 19.15 -12.56 -14.04
CA LEU A 279 18.10 -13.58 -14.15
C LEU A 279 16.88 -13.28 -13.25
N GLY A 280 16.99 -12.30 -12.34
CA GLY A 280 15.94 -11.92 -11.38
C GLY A 280 14.84 -11.08 -12.00
N VAL A 281 14.20 -11.56 -13.05
CA VAL A 281 13.05 -10.93 -13.73
C VAL A 281 11.88 -11.91 -13.83
N PRO A 282 10.63 -11.43 -13.87
CA PRO A 282 9.45 -12.29 -13.94
C PRO A 282 9.42 -13.20 -15.17
N GLU A 283 10.02 -12.76 -16.28
CA GLU A 283 10.04 -13.47 -17.57
C GLU A 283 10.96 -14.69 -17.55
N VAL A 284 11.96 -14.70 -16.66
CA VAL A 284 12.85 -15.85 -16.47
C VAL A 284 12.23 -16.79 -15.46
N THR A 285 11.37 -17.67 -15.93
CA THR A 285 10.68 -18.67 -15.12
C THR A 285 11.18 -20.08 -15.47
N LYS A 286 11.54 -20.86 -14.45
CA LYS A 286 11.98 -22.26 -14.57
C LYS A 286 11.32 -23.07 -13.47
N PRO A 287 11.16 -24.40 -13.63
CA PRO A 287 10.82 -25.28 -12.51
C PRO A 287 11.80 -25.11 -11.35
N ILE A 288 11.30 -25.12 -10.12
CA ILE A 288 12.16 -24.98 -8.92
C ILE A 288 13.28 -26.02 -8.93
N GLY A 289 13.00 -27.29 -9.33
CA GLY A 289 14.01 -28.33 -9.45
C GLY A 289 15.15 -27.99 -10.43
N GLU A 290 14.91 -27.14 -11.43
CA GLU A 290 15.97 -26.66 -12.31
C GLU A 290 16.85 -25.61 -11.61
N TRP A 291 16.26 -24.67 -10.84
CA TRP A 291 17.02 -23.77 -10.00
C TRP A 291 17.91 -24.51 -8.99
N LEU A 292 17.36 -25.58 -8.36
CA LEU A 292 18.16 -26.41 -7.44
C LEU A 292 19.35 -27.07 -8.13
N ARG A 293 19.18 -27.60 -9.36
CA ARG A 293 20.29 -28.15 -10.17
C ARG A 293 21.34 -27.10 -10.55
N GLN A 294 20.97 -25.82 -10.61
CA GLN A 294 21.88 -24.71 -10.83
C GLN A 294 22.60 -24.24 -9.56
N GLY A 295 22.42 -24.94 -8.43
CA GLY A 295 23.12 -24.69 -7.19
C GLY A 295 22.37 -23.81 -6.18
N PHE A 296 21.11 -23.47 -6.43
CA PHE A 296 20.27 -22.83 -5.41
C PHE A 296 19.88 -23.86 -4.34
N VAL A 297 20.03 -23.51 -3.08
CA VAL A 297 19.77 -24.43 -1.96
C VAL A 297 18.69 -23.85 -1.06
N PRO A 298 17.56 -24.55 -0.83
CA PRO A 298 16.56 -24.11 0.14
C PRO A 298 17.19 -23.95 1.53
N VAL A 299 16.88 -22.83 2.19
CA VAL A 299 17.46 -22.54 3.50
C VAL A 299 17.02 -23.55 4.56
N ARG A 300 17.77 -23.64 5.64
CA ARG A 300 17.49 -24.54 6.79
C ARG A 300 17.33 -26.02 6.42
N GLY A 301 17.90 -26.42 5.29
CA GLY A 301 17.82 -27.82 4.84
C GLY A 301 16.41 -28.28 4.47
N GLN A 302 15.51 -27.35 4.11
CA GLN A 302 14.16 -27.69 3.65
C GLN A 302 14.24 -28.60 2.43
N LYS A 303 13.57 -29.75 2.50
CA LYS A 303 13.43 -30.67 1.38
C LYS A 303 12.12 -30.39 0.66
N LEU A 304 12.22 -30.13 -0.63
CA LEU A 304 11.06 -29.91 -1.48
C LEU A 304 10.64 -31.23 -2.12
N ASN A 305 9.35 -31.52 -2.08
CA ASN A 305 8.78 -32.70 -2.75
C ASN A 305 8.73 -32.52 -4.28
N VAL A 306 8.33 -33.55 -5.01
CA VAL A 306 8.31 -33.55 -6.48
C VAL A 306 7.36 -32.49 -7.03
N THR A 307 6.20 -32.30 -6.41
CA THR A 307 5.24 -31.27 -6.82
C THR A 307 5.81 -29.88 -6.67
N GLU A 308 6.39 -29.56 -5.50
CA GLU A 308 7.06 -28.28 -5.25
C GLU A 308 8.22 -28.03 -6.22
N GLN A 309 9.00 -29.07 -6.56
CA GLN A 309 10.12 -28.95 -7.50
C GLN A 309 9.66 -28.74 -8.95
N SER A 310 8.43 -29.15 -9.29
CA SER A 310 7.84 -28.93 -10.63
C SER A 310 7.24 -27.54 -10.80
N GLU A 311 6.97 -26.80 -9.69
CA GLU A 311 6.38 -25.48 -9.74
C GLU A 311 7.28 -24.49 -10.49
N PRO A 312 6.71 -23.69 -11.42
CA PRO A 312 7.44 -22.61 -12.07
C PRO A 312 7.76 -21.50 -11.05
N ALA A 313 9.00 -21.03 -11.05
CA ALA A 313 9.44 -19.94 -10.19
C ALA A 313 10.43 -19.02 -10.88
N SER A 314 10.40 -17.74 -10.49
CA SER A 314 11.37 -16.72 -10.90
C SER A 314 12.28 -16.38 -9.72
N LEU A 315 13.52 -15.97 -10.01
CA LEU A 315 14.45 -15.51 -8.99
C LEU A 315 14.09 -14.08 -8.54
N LEU A 316 14.07 -13.86 -7.22
CA LEU A 316 13.96 -12.53 -6.61
C LEU A 316 15.15 -12.31 -5.67
N GLN A 317 15.91 -11.24 -5.91
CA GLN A 317 16.98 -10.76 -5.05
C GLN A 317 16.72 -9.28 -4.70
N PRO A 318 15.98 -8.98 -3.63
CA PRO A 318 15.51 -7.62 -3.31
C PRO A 318 16.65 -6.62 -3.09
N GLU A 319 17.80 -7.09 -2.59
CA GLU A 319 19.02 -6.30 -2.37
C GLU A 319 20.17 -6.71 -3.33
N GLY A 320 19.82 -7.16 -4.55
CA GLY A 320 20.82 -7.74 -5.44
C GLY A 320 21.50 -8.95 -4.80
N ILE A 321 22.82 -9.02 -4.88
CA ILE A 321 23.58 -10.16 -4.32
C ILE A 321 23.84 -10.06 -2.80
N TYR A 322 23.39 -8.98 -2.13
CA TYR A 322 23.79 -8.70 -0.73
C TYR A 322 22.84 -9.25 0.32
N GLY A 323 21.60 -9.53 -0.04
CA GLY A 323 20.54 -9.97 0.88
C GLY A 323 20.00 -11.36 0.54
N PRO A 324 18.85 -11.70 1.13
CA PRO A 324 18.15 -12.95 0.86
C PRO A 324 17.78 -13.11 -0.62
N ALA A 325 17.77 -14.36 -1.10
CA ALA A 325 17.25 -14.73 -2.41
C ALA A 325 16.01 -15.61 -2.25
N PHE A 326 15.08 -15.46 -3.18
CA PHE A 326 13.82 -16.21 -3.17
C PHE A 326 13.52 -16.77 -4.55
N LEU A 327 12.95 -17.98 -4.58
CA LEU A 327 12.27 -18.51 -5.75
C LEU A 327 10.78 -18.22 -5.59
N THR A 328 10.27 -17.26 -6.37
CA THR A 328 8.92 -16.73 -6.28
C THR A 328 8.00 -17.45 -7.26
N THR A 329 6.88 -17.94 -6.77
CA THR A 329 5.89 -18.71 -7.54
C THR A 329 4.79 -17.82 -8.13
N LYS A 330 3.79 -18.41 -8.76
CA LYS A 330 2.60 -17.68 -9.25
C LYS A 330 1.93 -16.89 -8.13
N ASN A 331 1.80 -17.45 -6.92
CA ASN A 331 1.12 -16.78 -5.81
C ASN A 331 1.84 -15.55 -5.28
N TYR A 332 3.17 -15.45 -5.46
CA TYR A 332 3.91 -14.19 -5.23
C TYR A 332 3.34 -13.06 -6.10
N PHE A 333 3.18 -13.31 -7.39
CA PHE A 333 2.68 -12.30 -8.33
C PHE A 333 1.19 -11.98 -8.10
N VAL A 334 0.41 -12.95 -7.62
CA VAL A 334 -0.99 -12.71 -7.21
C VAL A 334 -1.07 -11.77 -6.01
N ILE A 335 -0.25 -11.97 -4.97
CA ILE A 335 -0.19 -11.04 -3.83
C ILE A 335 0.31 -9.66 -4.30
N LYS A 336 1.22 -9.61 -5.28
CA LYS A 336 1.77 -8.36 -5.83
C LYS A 336 0.72 -7.47 -6.48
N GLU A 337 -0.38 -8.04 -6.99
CA GLU A 337 -1.50 -7.26 -7.53
C GLU A 337 -2.21 -6.36 -6.48
N TYR A 338 -2.01 -6.64 -5.18
CA TYR A 338 -2.51 -5.77 -4.11
C TYR A 338 -1.79 -4.42 -4.04
N ASN A 339 -0.47 -4.41 -4.21
CA ASN A 339 0.33 -3.18 -3.97
C ASN A 339 1.46 -2.93 -4.99
N PHE A 340 1.73 -3.83 -5.91
CA PHE A 340 2.80 -3.74 -6.93
C PHE A 340 4.23 -3.59 -6.38
N SER A 341 4.48 -3.85 -5.07
CA SER A 341 5.79 -3.79 -4.44
C SER A 341 6.32 -5.16 -4.06
N ASP A 342 7.61 -5.43 -4.33
CA ASP A 342 8.29 -6.64 -3.86
C ASP A 342 8.30 -6.70 -2.32
N LEU A 343 8.55 -5.57 -1.65
CA LEU A 343 8.59 -5.52 -0.19
C LEU A 343 7.22 -5.77 0.44
N TYR A 344 6.13 -5.31 -0.20
CA TYR A 344 4.79 -5.65 0.25
C TYR A 344 4.54 -7.16 0.24
N VAL A 345 4.88 -7.83 -0.86
CA VAL A 345 4.70 -9.28 -0.96
C VAL A 345 5.56 -10.02 0.04
N LEU A 346 6.82 -9.62 0.20
CA LEU A 346 7.72 -10.19 1.21
C LEU A 346 7.16 -10.01 2.62
N PHE A 347 6.58 -8.85 2.93
CA PHE A 347 5.94 -8.60 4.21
C PHE A 347 4.72 -9.52 4.44
N VAL A 348 3.78 -9.53 3.50
CA VAL A 348 2.55 -10.34 3.61
C VAL A 348 2.89 -11.83 3.65
N GLY A 349 3.75 -12.30 2.76
CA GLY A 349 4.15 -13.70 2.70
C GLY A 349 4.91 -14.14 3.95
N HIS A 350 5.88 -13.30 4.39
CA HIS A 350 6.63 -13.59 5.62
C HIS A 350 5.72 -13.56 6.85
N LEU A 351 4.86 -12.56 7.00
CA LEU A 351 3.90 -12.49 8.09
C LEU A 351 2.97 -13.73 8.13
N SER A 352 2.51 -14.18 6.96
CA SER A 352 1.75 -15.43 6.84
C SER A 352 2.54 -16.65 7.35
N ASP A 353 3.80 -16.80 6.93
CA ASP A 353 4.67 -17.89 7.38
C ASP A 353 4.98 -17.78 8.88
N ARG A 354 5.16 -16.57 9.42
CA ARG A 354 5.44 -16.30 10.85
C ARG A 354 4.28 -16.64 11.78
N MET A 355 3.04 -16.66 11.28
CA MET A 355 1.89 -17.16 12.06
C MET A 355 1.95 -18.67 12.27
N LEU A 356 2.62 -19.42 11.38
CA LEU A 356 2.75 -20.87 11.45
C LEU A 356 4.08 -21.32 12.08
N SER A 357 5.12 -20.50 11.98
CA SER A 357 6.46 -20.81 12.46
C SER A 357 7.13 -19.56 13.06
N PRO A 358 7.80 -19.67 14.22
CA PRO A 358 8.49 -18.54 14.84
C PRO A 358 9.80 -18.16 14.14
N GLN A 359 10.11 -18.72 12.99
CA GLN A 359 11.40 -18.52 12.31
C GLN A 359 11.43 -17.26 11.46
N PRO A 360 12.36 -16.31 11.67
CA PRO A 360 12.60 -15.19 10.76
C PRO A 360 13.16 -15.68 9.43
N PHE A 361 13.43 -14.79 8.48
CA PHE A 361 14.24 -15.14 7.31
C PHE A 361 15.60 -15.70 7.75
N ALA A 362 16.11 -16.69 7.01
CA ALA A 362 17.39 -17.35 7.37
C ALA A 362 18.58 -16.47 7.02
N THR A 363 18.48 -15.74 5.92
CA THR A 363 19.52 -14.81 5.46
C THR A 363 19.19 -13.41 5.97
N PRO A 364 20.13 -12.76 6.70
CA PRO A 364 19.89 -11.41 7.17
C PRO A 364 19.83 -10.41 6.01
N TRP A 365 19.03 -9.36 6.19
CA TRP A 365 19.05 -8.19 5.30
C TRP A 365 20.37 -7.46 5.43
N SER A 366 20.87 -6.92 4.33
CA SER A 366 22.11 -6.13 4.36
C SER A 366 21.88 -4.75 4.99
N ALA A 367 22.96 -4.10 5.40
CA ALA A 367 22.92 -2.70 5.85
C ALA A 367 23.06 -1.72 4.67
N SER A 368 22.57 -2.09 3.48
CA SER A 368 22.67 -1.24 2.29
C SER A 368 21.84 0.02 2.43
N SER A 369 22.35 1.14 1.94
CA SER A 369 21.58 2.37 1.81
C SER A 369 20.80 2.37 0.50
N GLN A 370 19.58 2.90 0.51
CA GLN A 370 18.80 3.09 -0.70
C GLN A 370 18.97 4.52 -1.24
N LEU A 371 19.15 4.63 -2.56
CA LEU A 371 19.11 5.92 -3.24
C LEU A 371 17.70 6.52 -3.20
N ARG A 372 17.60 7.83 -3.32
CA ARG A 372 16.32 8.53 -3.45
C ARG A 372 15.62 8.10 -4.75
N SER A 373 14.30 8.10 -4.74
CA SER A 373 13.51 7.75 -5.94
C SER A 373 13.89 8.57 -7.17
N ALA A 374 14.25 9.85 -7.00
CA ALA A 374 14.71 10.69 -8.12
C ALA A 374 16.02 10.20 -8.74
N ASP A 375 16.93 9.68 -7.93
CA ASP A 375 18.21 9.14 -8.38
C ASP A 375 18.00 7.80 -9.14
N VAL A 376 17.11 6.95 -8.63
CA VAL A 376 16.71 5.70 -9.31
C VAL A 376 15.98 6.01 -10.62
N GLU A 377 15.08 7.00 -10.66
CA GLU A 377 14.43 7.44 -11.91
C GLU A 377 15.45 7.97 -12.92
N ALA A 378 16.46 8.72 -12.48
CA ALA A 378 17.57 9.15 -13.35
C ALA A 378 18.32 7.96 -13.93
N MET A 379 18.61 6.91 -13.13
CA MET A 379 19.19 5.67 -13.63
C MET A 379 18.29 4.99 -14.66
N GLN A 380 16.98 4.86 -14.40
CA GLN A 380 16.03 4.25 -15.34
C GLN A 380 16.03 5.00 -16.68
N ARG A 381 16.05 6.34 -16.67
CA ARG A 381 16.14 7.16 -17.90
C ARG A 381 17.42 6.88 -18.69
N GLN A 382 18.56 6.75 -18.01
CA GLN A 382 19.83 6.43 -18.65
C GLN A 382 19.84 5.01 -19.22
N LEU A 383 19.38 4.03 -18.45
CA LEU A 383 19.25 2.64 -18.89
C LEU A 383 18.32 2.51 -20.10
N THR A 384 17.24 3.30 -20.15
CA THR A 384 16.34 3.36 -21.33
C THR A 384 17.06 3.91 -22.54
N ARG A 385 17.86 4.98 -22.40
CA ARG A 385 18.66 5.52 -23.53
C ARG A 385 19.70 4.53 -24.05
N LEU A 386 20.23 3.68 -23.17
CA LEU A 386 21.17 2.62 -23.53
C LEU A 386 20.48 1.36 -24.08
N GLY A 387 19.14 1.34 -24.17
CA GLY A 387 18.37 0.17 -24.63
C GLY A 387 18.33 -1.01 -23.66
N LEU A 388 18.70 -0.79 -22.40
CA LEU A 388 18.76 -1.83 -21.36
C LEU A 388 17.50 -1.89 -20.49
N TYR A 389 16.60 -0.92 -20.61
CA TYR A 389 15.38 -0.82 -19.79
C TYR A 389 14.20 -0.31 -20.62
N ALA A 390 13.05 -0.98 -20.52
CA ALA A 390 11.85 -0.65 -21.29
C ALA A 390 10.56 -0.59 -20.43
N ASP A 391 10.69 -0.51 -19.10
CA ASP A 391 9.55 -0.41 -18.18
C ASP A 391 9.37 1.06 -17.71
N LYS A 392 8.51 1.28 -16.72
CA LYS A 392 8.13 2.59 -16.18
C LYS A 392 9.30 3.33 -15.54
N LEU A 393 9.38 4.62 -15.80
CA LEU A 393 10.32 5.54 -15.14
C LEU A 393 9.69 6.05 -13.84
N ASP A 394 9.68 5.24 -12.81
CA ASP A 394 8.92 5.47 -11.58
C ASP A 394 9.79 5.65 -10.33
N GLY A 395 11.11 5.59 -10.49
CA GLY A 395 12.07 5.73 -9.40
C GLY A 395 12.08 4.56 -8.41
N LYS A 396 11.57 3.38 -8.82
CA LYS A 396 11.50 2.18 -7.98
C LYS A 396 12.52 1.15 -8.47
N ALA A 397 13.35 0.65 -7.55
CA ALA A 397 14.32 -0.38 -7.87
C ALA A 397 13.68 -1.79 -7.86
N GLY A 398 12.66 -2.01 -8.70
CA GLY A 398 12.00 -3.30 -8.89
C GLY A 398 12.86 -4.33 -9.64
N MET A 399 12.32 -5.52 -9.88
CA MET A 399 13.04 -6.63 -10.56
C MET A 399 13.64 -6.19 -11.90
N GLN A 400 12.85 -5.53 -12.76
CA GLN A 400 13.30 -5.05 -14.07
C GLN A 400 14.45 -4.03 -13.97
N THR A 401 14.33 -3.08 -13.03
CA THR A 401 15.38 -2.06 -12.82
C THR A 401 16.67 -2.72 -12.33
N ARG A 402 16.59 -3.66 -11.37
CA ARG A 402 17.78 -4.37 -10.87
C ARG A 402 18.47 -5.20 -11.97
N ALA A 403 17.70 -5.91 -12.79
CA ALA A 403 18.25 -6.67 -13.91
C ALA A 403 18.92 -5.76 -14.95
N ALA A 404 18.32 -4.63 -15.30
CA ALA A 404 18.89 -3.66 -16.21
C ALA A 404 20.19 -3.04 -15.66
N LEU A 405 20.24 -2.75 -14.34
CA LEU A 405 21.47 -2.30 -13.66
C LEU A 405 22.57 -3.36 -13.77
N GLY A 406 22.26 -4.62 -13.54
CA GLY A 406 23.22 -5.72 -13.69
C GLY A 406 23.72 -5.87 -15.13
N ALA A 407 22.86 -5.73 -16.12
CA ALA A 407 23.26 -5.74 -17.53
C ALA A 407 24.19 -4.58 -17.85
N TYR A 408 23.90 -3.37 -17.36
CA TYR A 408 24.78 -2.22 -17.48
C TYR A 408 26.13 -2.46 -16.79
N GLN A 409 26.12 -2.95 -15.55
CA GLN A 409 27.33 -3.23 -14.79
C GLN A 409 28.25 -4.20 -15.55
N LYS A 410 27.69 -5.25 -16.18
CA LYS A 410 28.44 -6.18 -17.04
C LYS A 410 29.10 -5.45 -18.20
N SER A 411 28.36 -4.63 -18.95
CA SER A 411 28.86 -3.93 -20.12
C SER A 411 29.92 -2.87 -19.78
N ALA A 412 29.79 -2.24 -18.61
CA ALA A 412 30.70 -1.21 -18.12
C ALA A 412 31.92 -1.77 -17.33
N GLY A 413 32.06 -3.10 -17.19
CA GLY A 413 33.15 -3.71 -16.41
C GLY A 413 33.09 -3.41 -14.91
N LEU A 414 31.91 -3.09 -14.39
CA LEU A 414 31.68 -2.85 -12.96
C LEU A 414 31.41 -4.18 -12.22
N LYS A 415 31.46 -4.13 -10.89
CA LYS A 415 30.96 -5.25 -10.07
C LYS A 415 29.48 -5.48 -10.37
N VAL A 416 29.13 -6.69 -10.78
CA VAL A 416 27.76 -7.07 -11.09
C VAL A 416 27.06 -7.48 -9.80
N ASP A 417 26.32 -6.56 -9.20
CA ASP A 417 25.58 -6.77 -7.97
C ASP A 417 24.07 -6.46 -8.09
N CYS A 418 23.64 -5.93 -9.22
CA CYS A 418 22.24 -5.53 -9.52
C CYS A 418 21.64 -4.57 -8.47
N TRP A 419 22.48 -3.79 -7.78
CA TRP A 419 22.03 -2.84 -6.77
C TRP A 419 22.23 -1.39 -7.24
N PRO A 420 21.21 -0.51 -7.07
CA PRO A 420 21.35 0.91 -7.37
C PRO A 420 22.23 1.59 -6.34
N SER A 421 23.49 1.85 -6.68
CA SER A 421 24.47 2.54 -5.84
C SER A 421 24.90 3.87 -6.45
N GLU A 422 25.49 4.75 -5.62
CA GLU A 422 26.06 6.02 -6.11
C GLU A 422 27.12 5.79 -7.19
N THR A 423 27.93 4.75 -7.05
CA THR A 423 28.93 4.38 -8.06
C THR A 423 28.29 4.09 -9.41
N VAL A 424 27.20 3.33 -9.43
CA VAL A 424 26.46 3.02 -10.66
C VAL A 424 25.77 4.27 -11.22
N LEU A 425 25.21 5.13 -10.34
CA LEU A 425 24.60 6.39 -10.76
C LEU A 425 25.60 7.31 -11.48
N HIS A 426 26.77 7.49 -10.89
CA HIS A 426 27.83 8.31 -11.48
C HIS A 426 28.34 7.71 -12.80
N SER A 427 28.53 6.41 -12.87
CA SER A 427 28.94 5.71 -14.10
C SER A 427 27.90 5.88 -15.20
N LEU A 428 26.61 5.68 -14.90
CA LEU A 428 25.52 5.89 -15.86
C LEU A 428 25.43 7.34 -16.33
N ALA A 429 25.67 8.32 -15.46
CA ALA A 429 25.67 9.74 -15.83
C ALA A 429 26.82 10.09 -16.81
N ALA A 430 27.93 9.38 -16.72
CA ALA A 430 29.08 9.54 -17.63
C ALA A 430 28.95 8.74 -18.95
N ALA A 431 28.06 7.76 -19.02
CA ALA A 431 27.81 6.94 -20.20
C ALA A 431 27.13 7.78 -21.29
N ARG A 432 27.69 7.72 -22.54
CA ARG A 432 27.19 8.46 -23.71
C ARG A 432 26.20 7.64 -24.53
#